data_ce10683d10647637119674cd44c50f49
#
_entry.id   ce10683d10647637119674cd44c50f49
#
_cell.length_a   1.000
_cell.length_b   1.000
_cell.length_c   1.000
_cell.angle_alpha   90.00
_cell.angle_beta   90.00
_cell.angle_gamma   90.00
#
_symmetry.space_group_name_H-M   'P 1'
#
loop_
_entity.id
_entity.type
_entity.pdbx_description
1 polymer ?
#
loop_
_entity_poly.entity_id
_entity_poly.type
_entity_poly.pdbx_seq_one_letter_code
_entity_poly.pdbx_strand_id
1 'polypeptide(L)'
;RYLGHSGTRYVIIQIAAILLGVVAYFLMSFADIELFTEKTWKWMLGFNIVFILLLIPFGAGGETVGNNNWLPIPFLPINVQPAEVAKVFFVLLLAYQCVKLQEHGISRFTSVVQLAGHTLLMVGIIAVVSGDFGMVMVYLGIFIIVAWAAGVKKRWFLLGLVVMVA
;
A
#
# COMPACT_ATOMS: atom_id res chain seq x y z
N ARG A 1 0.94 -0.10 40.31
CA ARG A 1 2.43 -0.11 40.17
C ARG A 1 2.97 -0.73 38.87
N TYR A 2 2.12 -1.05 37.88
CA TYR A 2 2.54 -1.66 36.59
C TYR A 2 2.58 -0.68 35.41
N LEU A 3 2.23 0.60 35.57
CA LEU A 3 2.09 1.56 34.47
C LEU A 3 3.36 2.42 34.18
N GLY A 4 4.39 2.38 35.02
CA GLY A 4 5.53 3.30 34.88
C GLY A 4 6.54 2.92 33.78
N HIS A 5 6.87 1.66 33.62
CA HIS A 5 7.91 1.22 32.68
C HIS A 5 7.41 1.05 31.23
N SER A 6 6.14 0.68 31.05
CA SER A 6 5.54 0.57 29.72
C SER A 6 5.31 1.93 29.07
N GLY A 7 4.87 2.93 29.85
CA GLY A 7 4.60 4.28 29.32
C GLY A 7 5.84 4.96 28.73
N THR A 8 6.95 4.94 29.45
CA THR A 8 8.21 5.56 28.99
C THR A 8 8.75 4.91 27.73
N ARG A 9 8.64 3.58 27.63
CA ARG A 9 9.05 2.86 26.40
C ARG A 9 8.24 3.26 25.19
N TYR A 10 6.91 3.38 25.31
CA TYR A 10 6.07 3.84 24.21
C TYR A 10 6.40 5.26 23.76
N VAL A 11 6.66 6.16 24.69
CA VAL A 11 7.07 7.55 24.39
C VAL A 11 8.40 7.58 23.64
N ILE A 12 9.40 6.81 24.06
CA ILE A 12 10.71 6.74 23.38
C ILE A 12 10.54 6.20 21.94
N ILE A 13 9.78 5.12 21.76
CA ILE A 13 9.51 4.55 20.43
C ILE A 13 8.79 5.58 19.55
N GLN A 14 7.83 6.30 20.10
CA GLN A 14 7.09 7.33 19.35
C GLN A 14 7.99 8.50 18.93
N ILE A 15 8.84 8.99 19.81
CA ILE A 15 9.82 10.04 19.47
C ILE A 15 10.79 9.55 18.39
N ALA A 16 11.31 8.35 18.52
CA ALA A 16 12.21 7.77 17.53
C ALA A 16 11.52 7.61 16.16
N ALA A 17 10.25 7.19 16.13
CA ALA A 17 9.46 7.08 14.91
C ALA A 17 9.22 8.46 14.26
N ILE A 18 8.93 9.49 15.05
CA ILE A 18 8.77 10.87 14.56
C ILE A 18 10.08 11.38 13.95
N LEU A 19 11.21 11.21 14.64
CA LEU A 19 12.51 11.62 14.13
C LEU A 19 12.87 10.91 12.84
N LEU A 20 12.64 9.59 12.77
CA LEU A 20 12.85 8.80 11.56
C LEU A 20 11.95 9.30 10.42
N GLY A 21 10.68 9.61 10.69
CA GLY A 21 9.76 10.17 9.72
C GLY A 21 10.20 11.54 9.19
N VAL A 22 10.71 12.42 10.05
CA VAL A 22 11.24 13.72 9.66
C VAL A 22 12.48 13.56 8.76
N VAL A 23 13.42 12.67 9.13
CA VAL A 23 14.60 12.38 8.32
C VAL A 23 14.18 11.81 6.94
N ALA A 24 13.27 10.85 6.92
CA ALA A 24 12.75 10.29 5.68
C ALA A 24 12.07 11.34 4.80
N TYR A 25 11.31 12.26 5.39
CA TYR A 25 10.69 13.38 4.68
C TYR A 25 11.73 14.26 3.97
N PHE A 26 12.77 14.67 4.69
CA PHE A 26 13.83 15.48 4.09
C PHE A 26 14.58 14.72 2.99
N LEU A 27 14.93 13.46 3.19
CA LEU A 27 15.60 12.65 2.17
C LEU A 27 14.74 12.51 0.91
N MET A 28 13.44 12.26 1.06
CA MET A 28 12.52 12.13 -0.06
C MET A 28 12.24 13.46 -0.76
N SER A 29 12.32 14.59 -0.05
CA SER A 29 12.15 15.93 -0.63
C SER A 29 13.22 16.30 -1.65
N PHE A 30 14.42 15.70 -1.55
CA PHE A 30 15.51 15.90 -2.51
C PHE A 30 15.53 14.84 -3.61
N ALA A 31 14.73 13.79 -3.50
CA ALA A 31 14.71 12.71 -4.47
C ALA A 31 13.80 13.05 -5.66
N ASP A 32 14.28 12.79 -6.87
CA ASP A 32 13.45 12.79 -8.07
C ASP A 32 12.64 11.49 -8.11
N ILE A 33 11.44 11.55 -7.50
CA ILE A 33 10.55 10.40 -7.34
C ILE A 33 10.02 9.91 -8.68
N GLU A 34 9.83 10.82 -9.65
CA GLU A 34 9.37 10.47 -10.99
C GLU A 34 10.41 9.62 -11.71
N LEU A 35 11.66 10.09 -11.80
CA LEU A 35 12.76 9.37 -12.42
C LEU A 35 13.06 8.05 -11.67
N PHE A 36 13.01 8.06 -10.36
CA PHE A 36 13.19 6.86 -9.55
C PHE A 36 12.13 5.81 -9.88
N THR A 37 10.85 6.20 -9.88
CA THR A 37 9.73 5.28 -10.17
C THR A 37 9.81 4.77 -11.61
N GLU A 38 10.13 5.62 -12.58
CA GLU A 38 10.27 5.21 -13.98
C GLU A 38 11.33 4.13 -14.17
N LYS A 39 12.48 4.26 -13.50
CA LYS A 39 13.57 3.29 -13.60
C LYS A 39 13.34 2.00 -12.82
N THR A 40 12.59 2.08 -11.72
CA THR A 40 12.49 0.97 -10.76
C THR A 40 11.09 0.35 -10.65
N TRP A 41 10.10 0.75 -11.44
CA TRP A 41 8.70 0.32 -11.30
C TRP A 41 8.51 -1.21 -11.26
N LYS A 42 9.29 -1.98 -12.05
CA LYS A 42 9.23 -3.46 -12.05
C LYS A 42 9.69 -4.03 -10.71
N TRP A 43 10.77 -3.47 -10.17
CA TRP A 43 11.30 -3.88 -8.86
C TRP A 43 10.36 -3.48 -7.72
N MET A 44 9.76 -2.29 -7.81
CA MET A 44 8.77 -1.84 -6.83
C MET A 44 7.53 -2.74 -6.82
N LEU A 45 7.04 -3.14 -8.01
CA LEU A 45 5.91 -4.07 -8.12
C LEU A 45 6.28 -5.44 -7.55
N GLY A 46 7.43 -5.98 -7.94
CA GLY A 46 7.93 -7.25 -7.41
C GLY A 46 8.11 -7.20 -5.89
N PHE A 47 8.70 -6.13 -5.37
CA PHE A 47 8.85 -5.92 -3.94
C PHE A 47 7.49 -5.91 -3.21
N ASN A 48 6.51 -5.17 -3.73
CA ASN A 48 5.16 -5.12 -3.14
C ASN A 48 4.55 -6.51 -2.99
N ILE A 49 4.59 -7.28 -4.06
CA ILE A 49 4.01 -8.63 -4.07
C ILE A 49 4.76 -9.53 -3.08
N VAL A 50 6.09 -9.60 -3.21
CA VAL A 50 6.92 -10.47 -2.35
C VAL A 50 6.79 -10.08 -0.89
N PHE A 51 6.78 -8.78 -0.58
CA PHE A 51 6.73 -8.28 0.79
C PHE A 51 5.41 -8.65 1.50
N ILE A 52 4.28 -8.61 0.79
CA ILE A 52 3.00 -9.09 1.35
C ILE A 52 2.99 -10.62 1.47
N LEU A 53 3.55 -11.33 0.48
CA LEU A 53 3.62 -12.80 0.51
C LEU A 53 4.49 -13.33 1.65
N LEU A 54 5.45 -12.54 2.18
CA LEU A 54 6.22 -12.92 3.37
C LEU A 54 5.34 -13.13 4.62
N LEU A 55 4.12 -12.63 4.64
CA LEU A 55 3.16 -12.94 5.71
C LEU A 55 2.76 -14.41 5.75
N ILE A 56 2.86 -15.15 4.64
CA ILE A 56 2.49 -16.58 4.60
C ILE A 56 3.41 -17.40 5.54
N PRO A 57 4.76 -17.35 5.40
CA PRO A 57 5.65 -18.10 6.27
C PRO A 57 5.96 -17.41 7.60
N PHE A 58 5.88 -16.09 7.70
CA PHE A 58 6.40 -15.32 8.85
C PHE A 58 5.36 -14.44 9.53
N GLY A 59 4.11 -14.42 9.05
CA GLY A 59 3.04 -13.59 9.62
C GLY A 59 2.72 -13.98 11.06
N ALA A 60 2.49 -12.97 11.90
CA ALA A 60 2.07 -13.08 13.28
C ALA A 60 0.80 -12.26 13.53
N GLY A 61 0.06 -12.59 14.60
CA GLY A 61 -1.14 -11.86 15.04
C GLY A 61 -2.44 -12.67 14.97
N GLY A 62 -2.44 -13.83 14.32
CA GLY A 62 -3.63 -14.67 14.15
C GLY A 62 -4.28 -15.12 15.45
N GLU A 63 -3.49 -15.33 16.50
CA GLU A 63 -3.99 -15.77 17.82
C GLU A 63 -4.71 -14.66 18.60
N THR A 64 -4.37 -13.40 18.35
CA THR A 64 -4.90 -12.26 19.12
C THR A 64 -5.95 -11.44 18.38
N VAL A 65 -5.85 -11.35 17.03
CA VAL A 65 -6.71 -10.48 16.20
C VAL A 65 -7.38 -11.24 15.05
N GLY A 66 -7.10 -12.54 14.91
CA GLY A 66 -7.66 -13.38 13.85
C GLY A 66 -6.99 -13.23 12.48
N ASN A 67 -6.05 -12.28 12.32
CA ASN A 67 -5.40 -11.97 11.06
C ASN A 67 -3.88 -11.94 11.22
N ASN A 68 -3.14 -12.59 10.32
CA ASN A 68 -1.67 -12.62 10.31
C ASN A 68 -1.08 -11.41 9.57
N ASN A 69 -1.31 -10.20 10.09
CA ASN A 69 -0.99 -8.95 9.39
C ASN A 69 0.41 -8.40 9.69
N TRP A 70 1.09 -8.94 10.69
CA TRP A 70 2.29 -8.37 11.23
C TRP A 70 3.50 -9.26 10.96
N LEU A 71 4.59 -8.65 10.50
CA LEU A 71 5.91 -9.28 10.42
C LEU A 71 6.73 -8.87 11.64
N PRO A 72 7.05 -9.81 12.55
CA PRO A 72 8.00 -9.55 13.62
C PRO A 72 9.40 -9.36 13.02
N ILE A 73 10.06 -8.25 13.35
CA ILE A 73 11.44 -8.04 12.93
C ILE A 73 12.36 -8.71 13.95
N PRO A 74 13.20 -9.65 13.53
CA PRO A 74 14.20 -10.27 14.43
C PRO A 74 15.06 -9.16 15.08
N PHE A 75 15.31 -9.31 16.37
CA PHE A 75 16.13 -8.38 17.19
C PHE A 75 15.53 -7.00 17.49
N LEU A 76 14.40 -6.62 16.92
CA LEU A 76 13.71 -5.38 17.22
C LEU A 76 12.35 -5.65 17.87
N PRO A 77 11.98 -4.92 18.92
CA PRO A 77 10.67 -5.09 19.58
C PRO A 77 9.55 -4.38 18.83
N ILE A 78 9.59 -4.42 17.51
CA ILE A 78 8.61 -3.79 16.62
C ILE A 78 8.12 -4.78 15.58
N ASN A 79 6.83 -4.72 15.29
CA ASN A 79 6.21 -5.46 14.21
C ASN A 79 5.92 -4.49 13.06
N VAL A 80 6.15 -4.92 11.84
CA VAL A 80 5.84 -4.14 10.64
C VAL A 80 4.65 -4.79 9.94
N GLN A 81 3.71 -3.97 9.51
CA GLN A 81 2.61 -4.42 8.66
C GLN A 81 3.00 -4.23 7.18
N PRO A 82 3.25 -5.31 6.43
CA PRO A 82 3.71 -5.20 5.04
C PRO A 82 2.77 -4.40 4.14
N ALA A 83 1.47 -4.51 4.33
CA ALA A 83 0.49 -3.75 3.56
C ALA A 83 0.59 -2.22 3.77
N GLU A 84 1.03 -1.76 4.95
CA GLU A 84 1.28 -0.32 5.20
C GLU A 84 2.48 0.20 4.40
N VAL A 85 3.56 -0.56 4.35
CA VAL A 85 4.75 -0.20 3.56
C VAL A 85 4.48 -0.31 2.07
N ALA A 86 3.87 -1.42 1.63
CA ALA A 86 3.50 -1.67 0.24
C ALA A 86 2.56 -0.60 -0.32
N LYS A 87 1.72 0.00 0.51
CA LYS A 87 0.80 1.08 0.13
C LYS A 87 1.52 2.28 -0.48
N VAL A 88 2.68 2.66 0.04
CA VAL A 88 3.48 3.77 -0.48
C VAL A 88 3.92 3.48 -1.92
N PHE A 89 4.46 2.30 -2.16
CA PHE A 89 4.88 1.89 -3.50
C PHE A 89 3.67 1.69 -4.44
N PHE A 90 2.54 1.20 -3.91
CA PHE A 90 1.31 1.09 -4.68
C PHE A 90 0.83 2.44 -5.22
N VAL A 91 0.83 3.49 -4.38
CA VAL A 91 0.46 4.85 -4.81
C VAL A 91 1.39 5.36 -5.91
N LEU A 92 2.71 5.20 -5.74
CA LEU A 92 3.70 5.64 -6.74
C LEU A 92 3.53 4.89 -8.08
N LEU A 93 3.36 3.57 -8.02
CA LEU A 93 3.14 2.74 -9.21
C LEU A 93 1.83 3.10 -9.92
N LEU A 94 0.77 3.34 -9.16
CA LEU A 94 -0.52 3.71 -9.72
C LEU A 94 -0.46 5.09 -10.39
N ALA A 95 0.20 6.06 -9.75
CA ALA A 95 0.43 7.39 -10.33
C ALA A 95 1.27 7.31 -11.62
N TYR A 96 2.36 6.55 -11.60
CA TYR A 96 3.20 6.31 -12.78
C TYR A 96 2.39 5.67 -13.93
N GLN A 97 1.59 4.65 -13.64
CA GLN A 97 0.71 4.03 -14.65
C GLN A 97 -0.28 5.05 -15.22
N CYS A 98 -0.87 5.90 -14.36
CA CYS A 98 -1.79 6.94 -14.81
C CYS A 98 -1.12 7.89 -15.80
N VAL A 99 0.09 8.38 -15.52
CA VAL A 99 0.86 9.27 -16.41
C VAL A 99 1.09 8.60 -17.76
N LYS A 100 1.59 7.37 -17.78
CA LYS A 100 1.83 6.62 -19.02
C LYS A 100 0.55 6.36 -19.83
N LEU A 101 -0.56 6.10 -19.16
CA LEU A 101 -1.84 5.84 -19.82
C LEU A 101 -2.54 7.11 -20.30
N GLN A 102 -2.22 8.29 -19.76
CA GLN A 102 -2.75 9.57 -20.26
C GLN A 102 -2.32 9.82 -21.70
N GLU A 103 -1.10 9.44 -22.11
CA GLU A 103 -0.60 9.55 -23.47
C GLU A 103 -1.49 8.80 -24.49
N HIS A 104 -2.07 7.68 -24.09
CA HIS A 104 -2.89 6.81 -24.94
C HIS A 104 -4.40 6.96 -24.70
N GLY A 105 -4.79 7.81 -23.76
CA GLY A 105 -6.17 8.03 -23.32
C GLY A 105 -6.56 7.17 -22.13
N ILE A 106 -6.45 7.76 -20.95
CA ILE A 106 -6.67 7.08 -19.65
C ILE A 106 -8.07 6.46 -19.48
N SER A 107 -9.08 7.00 -20.17
CA SER A 107 -10.46 6.49 -20.11
C SER A 107 -10.80 5.44 -21.17
N ARG A 108 -9.82 4.94 -21.91
CA ARG A 108 -10.01 3.77 -22.78
C ARG A 108 -10.23 2.51 -21.95
N PHE A 109 -10.97 1.57 -22.47
CA PHE A 109 -11.23 0.31 -21.78
C PHE A 109 -9.94 -0.41 -21.34
N THR A 110 -8.96 -0.50 -22.22
CA THR A 110 -7.66 -1.13 -21.93
C THR A 110 -6.91 -0.46 -20.80
N SER A 111 -6.91 0.88 -20.76
CA SER A 111 -6.25 1.65 -19.69
C SER A 111 -6.93 1.44 -18.35
N VAL A 112 -8.26 1.45 -18.33
CA VAL A 112 -9.02 1.22 -17.09
C VAL A 112 -8.84 -0.21 -16.59
N VAL A 113 -8.86 -1.20 -17.49
CA VAL A 113 -8.62 -2.61 -17.12
C VAL A 113 -7.20 -2.81 -16.57
N GLN A 114 -6.20 -2.14 -17.13
CA GLN A 114 -4.83 -2.22 -16.61
C GLN A 114 -4.71 -1.63 -15.20
N LEU A 115 -5.29 -0.46 -14.95
CA LEU A 115 -5.30 0.18 -13.63
C LEU A 115 -6.08 -0.66 -12.61
N ALA A 116 -7.27 -1.11 -13.00
CA ALA A 116 -8.10 -1.97 -12.16
C ALA A 116 -7.44 -3.33 -11.90
N GLY A 117 -6.80 -3.93 -12.91
CA GLY A 117 -6.10 -5.20 -12.79
C GLY A 117 -4.94 -5.14 -11.79
N HIS A 118 -4.12 -4.07 -11.82
CA HIS A 118 -3.08 -3.86 -10.82
C HIS A 118 -3.68 -3.73 -9.42
N THR A 119 -4.73 -2.93 -9.28
CA THR A 119 -5.41 -2.75 -7.99
C THR A 119 -6.02 -4.05 -7.47
N LEU A 120 -6.75 -4.78 -8.32
CA LEU A 120 -7.37 -6.06 -7.96
C LEU A 120 -6.33 -7.13 -7.59
N LEU A 121 -5.18 -7.13 -8.25
CA LEU A 121 -4.07 -8.01 -7.89
C LEU A 121 -3.61 -7.73 -6.46
N MET A 122 -3.34 -6.46 -6.12
CA MET A 122 -2.87 -6.08 -4.78
C MET A 122 -3.93 -6.35 -3.71
N VAL A 123 -5.17 -5.94 -3.98
CA VAL A 123 -6.31 -6.16 -3.09
C VAL A 123 -6.56 -7.66 -2.88
N GLY A 124 -6.50 -8.46 -3.95
CA GLY A 124 -6.68 -9.91 -3.88
C GLY A 124 -5.60 -10.58 -3.01
N ILE A 125 -4.33 -10.22 -3.20
CA ILE A 125 -3.22 -10.73 -2.37
C ILE A 125 -3.43 -10.35 -0.90
N ILE A 126 -3.77 -9.09 -0.60
CA ILE A 126 -4.01 -8.63 0.76
C ILE A 126 -5.20 -9.37 1.39
N ALA A 127 -6.31 -9.50 0.67
CA ALA A 127 -7.50 -10.20 1.17
C ALA A 127 -7.23 -11.66 1.50
N VAL A 128 -6.48 -12.37 0.62
CA VAL A 128 -6.23 -13.80 0.78
C VAL A 128 -5.12 -14.08 1.80
N VAL A 129 -4.04 -13.29 1.79
CA VAL A 129 -2.85 -13.55 2.61
C VAL A 129 -3.01 -13.01 4.02
N SER A 130 -3.52 -11.79 4.17
CA SER A 130 -3.64 -11.16 5.48
C SER A 130 -5.05 -11.20 6.07
N GLY A 131 -6.10 -11.38 5.25
CA GLY A 131 -7.48 -11.31 5.70
C GLY A 131 -7.91 -9.92 6.17
N ASP A 132 -7.13 -8.88 5.86
CA ASP A 132 -7.37 -7.52 6.32
C ASP A 132 -8.26 -6.74 5.35
N PHE A 133 -9.57 -6.87 5.54
CA PHE A 133 -10.56 -6.14 4.75
C PHE A 133 -10.50 -4.62 4.95
N GLY A 134 -9.99 -4.14 6.10
CA GLY A 134 -9.74 -2.72 6.32
C GLY A 134 -8.72 -2.18 5.33
N MET A 135 -7.59 -2.89 5.16
CA MET A 135 -6.57 -2.53 4.17
C MET A 135 -7.07 -2.65 2.74
N VAL A 136 -7.87 -3.67 2.42
CA VAL A 136 -8.55 -3.79 1.12
C VAL A 136 -9.33 -2.52 0.78
N MET A 137 -10.14 -2.02 1.72
CA MET A 137 -10.90 -0.78 1.51
C MET A 137 -10.02 0.45 1.33
N VAL A 138 -8.89 0.53 2.04
CA VAL A 138 -7.90 1.62 1.87
C VAL A 138 -7.30 1.60 0.46
N TYR A 139 -6.88 0.44 -0.05
CA TYR A 139 -6.32 0.31 -1.40
C TYR A 139 -7.34 0.65 -2.48
N LEU A 140 -8.59 0.21 -2.33
CA LEU A 140 -9.69 0.59 -3.24
C LEU A 140 -9.96 2.10 -3.20
N GLY A 141 -9.95 2.71 -2.02
CA GLY A 141 -10.09 4.17 -1.86
C GLY A 141 -8.97 4.95 -2.55
N ILE A 142 -7.71 4.51 -2.39
CA ILE A 142 -6.56 5.09 -3.09
C ILE A 142 -6.76 5.00 -4.61
N PHE A 143 -7.13 3.82 -5.12
CA PHE A 143 -7.39 3.63 -6.54
C PHE A 143 -8.45 4.59 -7.08
N ILE A 144 -9.59 4.71 -6.40
CA ILE A 144 -10.68 5.60 -6.82
C ILE A 144 -10.20 7.05 -6.88
N ILE A 145 -9.51 7.52 -5.83
CA ILE A 145 -9.04 8.90 -5.75
C ILE A 145 -7.98 9.19 -6.81
N VAL A 146 -6.97 8.33 -6.97
CA VAL A 146 -5.89 8.54 -7.94
C VAL A 146 -6.41 8.44 -9.37
N ALA A 147 -7.22 7.44 -9.70
CA ALA A 147 -7.79 7.28 -11.03
C ALA A 147 -8.73 8.45 -11.39
N TRP A 148 -9.51 8.95 -10.43
CA TRP A 148 -10.35 10.12 -10.64
C TRP A 148 -9.53 11.39 -10.87
N ALA A 149 -8.52 11.64 -10.04
CA ALA A 149 -7.60 12.77 -10.20
C ALA A 149 -6.85 12.72 -11.54
N ALA A 150 -6.52 11.51 -12.02
CA ALA A 150 -5.88 11.29 -13.31
C ALA A 150 -6.81 11.50 -14.52
N GLY A 151 -8.13 11.68 -14.32
CA GLY A 151 -9.10 11.98 -15.37
C GLY A 151 -9.88 10.79 -15.92
N VAL A 152 -9.94 9.67 -15.21
CA VAL A 152 -10.80 8.53 -15.57
C VAL A 152 -12.27 8.97 -15.49
N LYS A 153 -13.05 8.69 -16.53
CA LYS A 153 -14.47 9.11 -16.62
C LYS A 153 -15.33 8.40 -15.58
N LYS A 154 -16.26 9.13 -14.96
CA LYS A 154 -17.17 8.65 -13.90
C LYS A 154 -17.94 7.37 -14.25
N ARG A 155 -18.24 7.15 -15.53
CA ARG A 155 -18.93 5.93 -16.01
C ARG A 155 -18.20 4.63 -15.61
N TRP A 156 -16.88 4.65 -15.53
CA TRP A 156 -16.09 3.47 -15.17
C TRP A 156 -16.22 3.13 -13.70
N PHE A 157 -16.29 4.14 -12.83
CA PHE A 157 -16.53 3.93 -11.40
C PHE A 157 -17.94 3.41 -11.13
N LEU A 158 -18.95 3.94 -11.86
CA LEU A 158 -20.32 3.44 -11.78
C LEU A 158 -20.41 1.98 -12.25
N LEU A 159 -19.74 1.64 -13.34
CA LEU A 159 -19.67 0.26 -13.82
C LEU A 159 -18.99 -0.67 -12.83
N GLY A 160 -17.87 -0.25 -12.21
CA GLY A 160 -17.21 -0.99 -11.15
C GLY A 160 -18.11 -1.20 -9.94
N LEU A 161 -18.87 -0.18 -9.53
CA LEU A 161 -19.83 -0.30 -8.44
C LEU A 161 -20.94 -1.31 -8.74
N VAL A 162 -21.51 -1.26 -9.95
CA VAL A 162 -22.53 -2.23 -10.39
C VAL A 162 -21.99 -3.66 -10.34
N VAL A 163 -20.77 -3.88 -10.83
CA VAL A 163 -20.13 -5.22 -10.83
C VAL A 163 -19.84 -5.71 -9.40
N MET A 164 -19.58 -4.80 -8.43
CA MET A 164 -19.36 -5.18 -7.03
C MET A 164 -20.65 -5.56 -6.28
N VAL A 165 -21.80 -5.05 -6.73
CA VAL A 165 -23.11 -5.27 -6.06
C VAL A 165 -23.90 -6.40 -6.71
N ALA A 166 -23.60 -6.77 -7.96
CA ALA A 166 -24.24 -7.87 -8.68
C ALA A 166 -23.70 -9.24 -8.28
#